data_5c0a7ad8f1190e78b527128b1de49113
#
_entry.id   5c0a7ad8f1190e78b527128b1de49113
#
_cell.length_a   1.000
_cell.length_b   1.000
_cell.length_c   1.000
_cell.angle_alpha   90.00
_cell.angle_beta   90.00
_cell.angle_gamma   90.00
#
_symmetry.space_group_name_H-M   'P 1'
#
loop_
_entity.id
_entity.type
_entity.pdbx_description
1 polymer ?
#
loop_
_entity_poly.entity_id
_entity_poly.type
_entity_poly.pdbx_seq_one_letter_code
_entity_poly.pdbx_strand_id
1 'polypeptide(L)'
;MKKILAAMLLILIVILAAGAGYQWWSSGNGNKKQFQKSQEIFGNPLMGYAPSAWYENVSEDISLLYMDITWAELEPEEGVYAWDSIEEENQINRWKKEGKHLILRFVCDIPGDEKHMDIPRWLYEKTGEDGTWYDGEYGKGYSPDYNNKVFIEEHEKAIKALGEHFGKDGLISYIELGSLGHWGEWHVNYSEGITRIPEEAVRNQYIMPWLEAFPGVNRLMRRPFHIAEAYGMGLYNDMTG
;
A
#
# COMPACT_ATOMS: atom_id res chain seq x y z
N MET A 1 -12.53 2.26 -76.24
CA MET A 1 -11.61 1.21 -75.76
C MET A 1 -10.44 1.78 -74.88
N LYS A 2 -9.59 2.69 -75.42
CA LYS A 2 -8.42 3.20 -74.66
C LYS A 2 -8.75 3.83 -73.28
N LYS A 3 -9.86 4.59 -73.11
CA LYS A 3 -10.28 5.20 -71.85
C LYS A 3 -10.76 4.17 -70.87
N ILE A 4 -11.40 3.08 -71.26
CA ILE A 4 -11.86 1.99 -70.40
C ILE A 4 -10.66 1.19 -69.86
N LEU A 5 -9.67 0.95 -70.73
CA LEU A 5 -8.44 0.24 -70.34
C LEU A 5 -7.63 1.07 -69.27
N ALA A 6 -7.54 2.37 -69.50
CA ALA A 6 -6.86 3.27 -68.51
C ALA A 6 -7.58 3.31 -67.18
N ALA A 7 -8.91 3.32 -67.19
CA ALA A 7 -9.67 3.30 -65.91
C ALA A 7 -9.51 1.95 -65.18
N MET A 8 -9.52 0.84 -65.89
CA MET A 8 -9.28 -0.48 -65.24
C MET A 8 -7.87 -0.62 -64.71
N LEU A 9 -6.86 -0.07 -65.40
CA LEU A 9 -5.47 -0.06 -64.89
C LEU A 9 -5.33 0.77 -63.64
N LEU A 10 -6.01 1.91 -63.55
CA LEU A 10 -5.99 2.79 -62.37
C LEU A 10 -6.65 2.12 -61.15
N ILE A 11 -7.77 1.43 -61.37
CA ILE A 11 -8.44 0.66 -60.33
C ILE A 11 -7.55 -0.47 -59.80
N LEU A 12 -6.86 -1.17 -60.73
CA LEU A 12 -5.94 -2.25 -60.34
C LEU A 12 -4.77 -1.73 -59.48
N ILE A 13 -4.20 -0.59 -59.85
CA ILE A 13 -3.13 0.06 -59.08
C ILE A 13 -3.61 0.47 -57.67
N VAL A 14 -4.81 1.00 -57.56
CA VAL A 14 -5.39 1.38 -56.26
C VAL A 14 -5.64 0.14 -55.40
N ILE A 15 -6.12 -0.96 -55.96
CA ILE A 15 -6.33 -2.22 -55.22
C ILE A 15 -4.99 -2.81 -54.76
N LEU A 16 -3.95 -2.78 -55.59
CA LEU A 16 -2.63 -3.28 -55.24
C LEU A 16 -1.98 -2.41 -54.18
N ALA A 17 -2.11 -1.09 -54.23
CA ALA A 17 -1.61 -0.16 -53.25
C ALA A 17 -2.34 -0.30 -51.89
N ALA A 18 -3.67 -0.48 -51.93
CA ALA A 18 -4.46 -0.74 -50.71
C ALA A 18 -4.13 -2.10 -50.09
N GLY A 19 -3.91 -3.14 -50.89
CA GLY A 19 -3.47 -4.46 -50.45
C GLY A 19 -2.08 -4.44 -49.78
N ALA A 20 -1.12 -3.74 -50.39
CA ALA A 20 0.22 -3.56 -49.84
C ALA A 20 0.20 -2.73 -48.55
N GLY A 21 -0.61 -1.67 -48.50
CA GLY A 21 -0.80 -0.87 -47.28
C GLY A 21 -1.47 -1.66 -46.16
N TYR A 22 -2.43 -2.51 -46.48
CA TYR A 22 -3.09 -3.40 -45.54
C TYR A 22 -2.13 -4.49 -45.00
N GLN A 23 -1.31 -5.09 -45.85
CA GLN A 23 -0.28 -6.04 -45.41
C GLN A 23 0.79 -5.36 -44.57
N TRP A 24 1.20 -4.14 -44.90
CA TRP A 24 2.16 -3.37 -44.13
C TRP A 24 1.58 -2.95 -42.75
N TRP A 25 0.30 -2.60 -42.70
CA TRP A 25 -0.40 -2.27 -41.45
C TRP A 25 -0.71 -3.51 -40.60
N SER A 26 -1.07 -4.64 -41.21
CA SER A 26 -1.33 -5.91 -40.50
C SER A 26 -0.06 -6.64 -40.07
N SER A 27 1.06 -6.42 -40.74
CA SER A 27 2.40 -6.81 -40.26
C SER A 27 2.97 -5.81 -39.28
N GLY A 28 2.08 -4.96 -38.70
CA GLY A 28 2.45 -4.00 -37.69
C GLY A 28 3.43 -4.58 -36.72
N ASN A 29 4.59 -3.96 -36.68
CA ASN A 29 5.70 -4.20 -35.78
C ASN A 29 5.30 -3.98 -34.29
N GLY A 30 4.32 -4.69 -33.82
CA GLY A 30 4.26 -5.04 -32.46
C GLY A 30 5.44 -5.98 -32.21
N ASN A 31 6.45 -5.52 -31.49
CA ASN A 31 7.48 -6.39 -30.90
C ASN A 31 6.76 -7.49 -30.09
N LYS A 32 6.29 -8.53 -30.80
CA LYS A 32 5.78 -9.74 -30.15
C LYS A 32 6.98 -10.36 -29.45
N LYS A 33 7.21 -9.99 -28.20
CA LYS A 33 8.15 -10.71 -27.37
C LYS A 33 7.69 -12.15 -27.27
N GLN A 34 8.43 -13.05 -27.85
CA GLN A 34 8.18 -14.47 -27.76
C GLN A 34 8.90 -14.97 -26.50
N PHE A 35 8.11 -15.22 -25.45
CA PHE A 35 8.66 -15.78 -24.21
C PHE A 35 8.91 -17.28 -24.43
N GLN A 36 10.10 -17.72 -24.06
CA GLN A 36 10.43 -19.14 -24.00
C GLN A 36 10.08 -19.67 -22.60
N LYS A 37 9.55 -20.89 -22.55
CA LYS A 37 9.28 -21.56 -21.28
C LYS A 37 10.62 -21.84 -20.59
N SER A 38 10.85 -21.26 -19.44
CA SER A 38 11.97 -21.60 -18.54
C SER A 38 11.54 -22.63 -17.51
N GLN A 39 12.48 -23.50 -17.13
CA GLN A 39 12.37 -24.39 -15.98
C GLN A 39 13.06 -23.79 -14.73
N GLU A 40 13.71 -22.67 -14.89
CA GLU A 40 14.38 -21.97 -13.80
C GLU A 40 13.34 -21.40 -12.82
N ILE A 41 13.60 -21.58 -11.54
CA ILE A 41 12.88 -20.90 -10.47
C ILE A 41 13.48 -19.50 -10.39
N PHE A 42 12.69 -18.48 -10.62
CA PHE A 42 13.12 -17.09 -10.47
C PHE A 42 12.10 -16.35 -9.61
N GLY A 43 12.60 -15.48 -8.74
CA GLY A 43 11.76 -14.61 -7.92
C GLY A 43 10.99 -13.62 -8.80
N ASN A 44 9.68 -13.47 -8.56
CA ASN A 44 8.88 -12.39 -9.14
C ASN A 44 9.12 -11.12 -8.33
N PRO A 45 9.81 -10.12 -8.84
CA PRO A 45 10.08 -8.91 -8.07
C PRO A 45 8.76 -8.23 -7.69
N LEU A 46 8.63 -7.92 -6.40
CA LEU A 46 7.48 -7.24 -5.82
C LEU A 46 6.12 -7.97 -5.99
N MET A 47 6.15 -9.29 -6.11
CA MET A 47 4.95 -10.14 -6.24
C MET A 47 5.13 -11.44 -5.47
N GLY A 48 4.01 -12.02 -5.04
CA GLY A 48 3.97 -13.30 -4.37
C GLY A 48 3.82 -13.19 -2.86
N TYR A 49 4.24 -14.23 -2.14
CA TYR A 49 4.18 -14.28 -0.68
C TYR A 49 5.15 -13.27 -0.06
N ALA A 50 4.66 -12.47 0.88
CA ALA A 50 5.43 -11.49 1.63
C ALA A 50 5.40 -11.87 3.14
N PRO A 51 6.39 -12.63 3.63
CA PRO A 51 6.51 -12.95 5.04
C PRO A 51 6.86 -11.69 5.85
N SER A 52 6.63 -11.74 7.16
CA SER A 52 7.03 -10.65 8.06
C SER A 52 8.53 -10.41 8.03
N ALA A 53 8.91 -9.14 8.04
CA ALA A 53 10.31 -8.71 7.93
C ALA A 53 11.18 -9.18 9.11
N TRP A 54 10.59 -9.44 10.27
CA TRP A 54 11.28 -9.97 11.45
C TRP A 54 11.61 -11.47 11.37
N TYR A 55 11.12 -12.22 10.36
CA TYR A 55 11.47 -13.63 10.21
C TYR A 55 12.96 -13.82 9.87
N GLU A 56 13.62 -14.72 10.60
CA GLU A 56 15.03 -15.05 10.38
C GLU A 56 15.23 -15.85 9.09
N ASN A 57 14.32 -16.77 8.79
CA ASN A 57 14.44 -17.70 7.69
C ASN A 57 13.52 -17.32 6.54
N VAL A 58 14.03 -16.46 5.64
CA VAL A 58 13.36 -16.03 4.42
C VAL A 58 14.09 -16.60 3.21
N SER A 59 13.35 -17.21 2.29
CA SER A 59 13.91 -17.80 1.07
C SER A 59 14.49 -16.72 0.14
N GLU A 60 15.57 -17.07 -0.60
CA GLU A 60 16.26 -16.14 -1.49
C GLU A 60 15.36 -15.60 -2.62
N ASP A 61 14.39 -16.39 -3.09
CA ASP A 61 13.47 -16.03 -4.16
C ASP A 61 12.36 -15.05 -3.72
N ILE A 62 12.20 -14.83 -2.41
CA ILE A 62 11.29 -13.82 -1.87
C ILE A 62 11.94 -12.45 -1.97
N SER A 63 11.31 -11.55 -2.70
CA SER A 63 11.79 -10.17 -2.90
C SER A 63 11.01 -9.12 -2.10
N LEU A 64 9.89 -9.48 -1.52
CA LEU A 64 8.98 -8.59 -0.81
C LEU A 64 8.68 -9.13 0.58
N LEU A 65 8.74 -8.27 1.58
CA LEU A 65 8.49 -8.57 2.98
C LEU A 65 7.42 -7.64 3.54
N TYR A 66 6.83 -8.04 4.63
CA TYR A 66 5.78 -7.27 5.30
C TYR A 66 6.27 -6.71 6.62
N MET A 67 6.01 -5.44 6.87
CA MET A 67 6.36 -4.74 8.09
C MET A 67 5.16 -3.93 8.56
N ASP A 68 4.56 -4.32 9.66
CA ASP A 68 3.60 -3.52 10.39
C ASP A 68 4.26 -2.90 11.62
N ILE A 69 3.86 -1.69 11.93
CA ILE A 69 4.38 -0.90 13.05
C ILE A 69 3.19 -0.27 13.77
N THR A 70 3.10 -0.47 15.06
CA THR A 70 2.13 0.26 15.88
C THR A 70 2.64 1.67 16.17
N TRP A 71 1.74 2.60 16.47
CA TRP A 71 2.18 3.94 16.89
C TRP A 71 2.92 3.92 18.23
N ALA A 72 2.54 3.01 19.13
CA ALA A 72 3.22 2.86 20.42
C ALA A 72 4.68 2.43 20.25
N GLU A 73 4.99 1.55 19.30
CA GLU A 73 6.35 1.15 18.96
C GLU A 73 7.12 2.27 18.25
N LEU A 74 6.46 2.99 17.34
CA LEU A 74 7.09 4.05 16.58
C LEU A 74 7.54 5.24 17.44
N GLU A 75 6.67 5.70 18.34
CA GLU A 75 6.84 6.98 19.06
C GLU A 75 6.52 6.83 20.53
N PRO A 76 7.36 6.11 21.30
CA PRO A 76 7.11 5.83 22.72
C PRO A 76 7.01 7.09 23.60
N GLU A 77 7.69 8.17 23.23
CA GLU A 77 7.60 9.50 23.83
C GLU A 77 7.33 10.55 22.74
N GLU A 78 6.61 11.61 23.06
CA GLU A 78 6.24 12.65 22.09
C GLU A 78 7.46 13.22 21.35
N GLY A 79 7.50 13.09 20.04
CA GLY A 79 8.60 13.54 19.16
C GLY A 79 9.85 12.67 19.24
N VAL A 80 9.85 11.55 19.97
CA VAL A 80 10.97 10.61 20.06
C VAL A 80 10.62 9.32 19.35
N TYR A 81 11.23 9.11 18.19
CA TYR A 81 10.98 7.95 17.34
C TYR A 81 11.99 6.83 17.61
N ALA A 82 11.51 5.61 17.75
CA ALA A 82 12.31 4.43 18.09
C ALA A 82 12.91 3.75 16.83
N TRP A 83 13.56 4.53 15.94
CA TRP A 83 14.07 4.03 14.66
C TRP A 83 14.98 2.84 14.78
N ASP A 84 15.94 2.90 15.69
CA ASP A 84 16.94 1.82 15.88
C ASP A 84 16.26 0.51 16.26
N SER A 85 15.26 0.55 17.15
CA SER A 85 14.49 -0.63 17.58
C SER A 85 13.69 -1.23 16.43
N ILE A 86 12.98 -0.38 15.68
CA ILE A 86 12.19 -0.80 14.50
C ILE A 86 13.08 -1.41 13.43
N GLU A 87 14.22 -0.79 13.14
CA GLU A 87 15.16 -1.28 12.14
C GLU A 87 15.81 -2.61 12.55
N GLU A 88 16.16 -2.77 13.82
CA GLU A 88 16.75 -3.99 14.36
C GLU A 88 15.73 -5.14 14.32
N GLU A 89 14.52 -4.93 14.85
CA GLU A 89 13.46 -5.94 14.90
C GLU A 89 13.08 -6.43 13.50
N ASN A 90 12.92 -5.50 12.56
CA ASN A 90 12.55 -5.80 11.19
C ASN A 90 13.75 -6.08 10.26
N GLN A 91 14.95 -6.22 10.80
CA GLN A 91 16.17 -6.58 10.07
C GLN A 91 16.44 -5.68 8.84
N ILE A 92 16.10 -4.40 8.91
CA ILE A 92 16.13 -3.45 7.77
C ILE A 92 17.46 -3.45 7.02
N ASN A 93 18.58 -3.43 7.75
CA ASN A 93 19.92 -3.43 7.17
C ASN A 93 20.22 -4.71 6.38
N ARG A 94 19.67 -5.85 6.83
CA ARG A 94 19.79 -7.12 6.12
C ARG A 94 19.03 -7.06 4.79
N TRP A 95 17.77 -6.63 4.82
CA TRP A 95 16.93 -6.60 3.62
C TRP A 95 17.45 -5.61 2.57
N LYS A 96 17.94 -4.45 3.00
CA LYS A 96 18.66 -3.52 2.11
C LYS A 96 19.85 -4.18 1.43
N LYS A 97 20.66 -4.90 2.18
CA LYS A 97 21.84 -5.60 1.64
C LYS A 97 21.48 -6.74 0.68
N GLU A 98 20.39 -7.45 0.95
CA GLU A 98 19.87 -8.52 0.09
C GLU A 98 19.05 -8.00 -1.10
N GLY A 99 18.83 -6.70 -1.22
CA GLY A 99 18.04 -6.07 -2.31
C GLY A 99 16.56 -6.42 -2.25
N LYS A 100 16.04 -6.70 -1.06
CA LYS A 100 14.62 -6.95 -0.83
C LYS A 100 13.88 -5.65 -0.56
N HIS A 101 12.55 -5.69 -0.69
CA HIS A 101 11.66 -4.54 -0.50
C HIS A 101 10.62 -4.82 0.57
N LEU A 102 9.98 -3.77 1.08
CA LEU A 102 8.99 -3.88 2.14
C LEU A 102 7.61 -3.34 1.70
N ILE A 103 6.58 -3.98 2.24
CA ILE A 103 5.26 -3.42 2.43
C ILE A 103 5.24 -2.82 3.83
N LEU A 104 4.87 -1.56 3.97
CA LEU A 104 4.71 -0.90 5.27
C LEU A 104 3.23 -0.73 5.59
N ARG A 105 2.83 -1.12 6.82
CA ARG A 105 1.54 -0.77 7.43
C ARG A 105 1.79 -0.11 8.78
N PHE A 106 1.16 1.02 9.02
CA PHE A 106 1.15 1.71 10.31
C PHE A 106 -0.22 1.55 10.96
N VAL A 107 -0.26 1.12 12.23
CA VAL A 107 -1.49 0.68 12.89
C VAL A 107 -1.67 1.37 14.23
N CYS A 108 -2.93 1.70 14.58
CA CYS A 108 -3.29 2.36 15.83
C CYS A 108 -4.17 1.50 16.75
N ASP A 109 -4.58 0.33 16.28
CA ASP A 109 -5.52 -0.55 17.01
C ASP A 109 -5.42 -1.98 16.46
N ILE A 110 -4.85 -2.89 17.25
CA ILE A 110 -4.75 -4.32 16.94
C ILE A 110 -5.45 -5.11 18.05
N PRO A 111 -6.61 -5.73 17.80
CA PRO A 111 -7.23 -6.63 18.77
C PRO A 111 -6.31 -7.78 19.16
N GLY A 112 -6.11 -7.99 20.46
CA GLY A 112 -5.24 -9.03 21.01
C GLY A 112 -5.85 -9.83 22.14
N ASP A 113 -5.10 -10.77 22.69
CA ASP A 113 -5.57 -11.65 23.77
C ASP A 113 -5.65 -10.90 25.12
N GLU A 114 -4.74 -9.96 25.32
CA GLU A 114 -4.64 -9.19 26.56
C GLU A 114 -5.01 -7.73 26.35
N LYS A 115 -5.44 -7.06 27.42
CA LYS A 115 -5.77 -5.63 27.38
C LYS A 115 -4.51 -4.79 27.15
N HIS A 116 -4.44 -4.12 26.02
CA HIS A 116 -3.32 -3.27 25.61
C HIS A 116 -3.80 -2.10 24.75
N MET A 117 -2.86 -1.30 24.27
CA MET A 117 -3.10 -0.13 23.47
C MET A 117 -1.94 0.04 22.47
N ASP A 118 -2.26 0.24 21.19
CA ASP A 118 -1.28 0.38 20.09
C ASP A 118 -0.94 1.83 19.75
N ILE A 119 -1.51 2.78 20.49
CA ILE A 119 -1.07 4.16 20.48
C ILE A 119 -0.20 4.47 21.72
N PRO A 120 0.74 5.42 21.63
CA PRO A 120 1.60 5.72 22.77
C PRO A 120 0.83 6.38 23.94
N ARG A 121 1.32 6.15 25.13
CA ARG A 121 0.70 6.66 26.36
C ARG A 121 0.54 8.18 26.37
N TRP A 122 1.54 8.91 25.88
CA TRP A 122 1.48 10.37 25.79
C TRP A 122 0.34 10.86 24.90
N LEU A 123 0.07 10.16 23.77
CA LEU A 123 -1.02 10.50 22.84
C LEU A 123 -2.39 10.22 23.47
N TYR A 124 -2.53 9.07 24.11
CA TYR A 124 -3.74 8.72 24.86
C TYR A 124 -4.11 9.82 25.89
N GLU A 125 -3.13 10.28 26.66
CA GLU A 125 -3.32 11.37 27.64
C GLU A 125 -3.59 12.72 26.96
N LYS A 126 -2.87 13.03 25.89
CA LYS A 126 -3.00 14.29 25.12
C LYS A 126 -4.35 14.44 24.44
N THR A 127 -4.94 13.34 23.98
CA THR A 127 -6.29 13.31 23.40
C THR A 127 -7.40 13.39 24.47
N GLY A 128 -7.06 13.36 25.74
CA GLY A 128 -8.02 13.32 26.85
C GLY A 128 -8.64 11.93 27.04
N GLU A 129 -7.89 10.87 26.70
CA GLU A 129 -8.34 9.47 26.78
C GLU A 129 -9.56 9.20 25.88
N ASP A 130 -9.68 9.96 24.78
CA ASP A 130 -10.81 9.95 23.88
C ASP A 130 -10.80 8.73 22.96
N GLY A 131 -11.53 7.69 23.35
CA GLY A 131 -11.63 6.41 22.67
C GLY A 131 -12.33 5.36 23.54
N THR A 132 -12.31 4.13 23.09
CA THR A 132 -13.04 3.02 23.73
C THR A 132 -12.12 1.85 24.00
N TRP A 133 -12.04 1.44 25.27
CA TRP A 133 -11.50 0.14 25.65
C TRP A 133 -12.54 -0.93 25.34
N TYR A 134 -12.14 -1.98 24.62
CA TYR A 134 -13.03 -3.06 24.23
C TYR A 134 -12.50 -4.44 24.67
N ASP A 135 -13.42 -5.39 24.83
CA ASP A 135 -13.16 -6.81 25.10
C ASP A 135 -14.28 -7.60 24.42
N GLY A 136 -14.06 -8.00 23.15
CA GLY A 136 -15.10 -8.52 22.31
C GLY A 136 -14.67 -9.66 21.39
N GLU A 137 -15.45 -9.88 20.34
CA GLU A 137 -15.28 -11.00 19.42
C GLU A 137 -13.88 -11.06 18.78
N TYR A 138 -13.31 -9.89 18.46
CA TYR A 138 -11.99 -9.81 17.80
C TYR A 138 -10.83 -9.83 18.78
N GLY A 139 -11.10 -9.71 20.09
CA GLY A 139 -10.08 -9.60 21.12
C GLY A 139 -10.25 -8.35 21.99
N LYS A 140 -9.17 -7.94 22.64
CA LYS A 140 -9.13 -6.81 23.56
C LYS A 140 -8.18 -5.75 23.09
N GLY A 141 -8.49 -4.50 23.39
CA GLY A 141 -7.62 -3.38 23.01
C GLY A 141 -8.23 -2.03 23.35
N TYR A 142 -7.66 -1.00 22.74
CA TYR A 142 -8.14 0.37 22.81
C TYR A 142 -8.30 0.92 21.38
N SER A 143 -9.50 1.34 21.04
CA SER A 143 -9.78 2.02 19.77
C SER A 143 -9.92 3.52 20.03
N PRO A 144 -9.02 4.36 19.48
CA PRO A 144 -9.12 5.82 19.63
C PRO A 144 -10.34 6.37 18.89
N ASP A 145 -10.85 7.53 19.33
CA ASP A 145 -11.81 8.27 18.52
C ASP A 145 -11.08 9.00 17.39
N TYR A 146 -11.19 8.46 16.19
CA TYR A 146 -10.55 9.02 15.00
C TYR A 146 -11.13 10.36 14.55
N ASN A 147 -12.16 10.91 15.23
CA ASN A 147 -12.63 12.29 15.02
C ASN A 147 -11.89 13.29 15.90
N ASN A 148 -11.08 12.84 16.84
CA ASN A 148 -10.32 13.72 17.75
C ASN A 148 -9.30 14.53 16.96
N LYS A 149 -9.39 15.86 17.06
CA LYS A 149 -8.51 16.77 16.30
C LYS A 149 -7.04 16.66 16.67
N VAL A 150 -6.75 16.44 17.93
CA VAL A 150 -5.37 16.25 18.41
C VAL A 150 -4.80 14.98 17.82
N PHE A 151 -5.59 13.90 17.80
CA PHE A 151 -5.17 12.64 17.19
C PHE A 151 -4.84 12.81 15.69
N ILE A 152 -5.67 13.54 14.94
CA ILE A 152 -5.44 13.83 13.52
C ILE A 152 -4.15 14.62 13.31
N GLU A 153 -3.93 15.68 14.10
CA GLU A 153 -2.76 16.53 13.99
C GLU A 153 -1.45 15.77 14.32
N GLU A 154 -1.47 14.94 15.35
CA GLU A 154 -0.30 14.14 15.72
C GLU A 154 -0.05 13.00 14.72
N HIS A 155 -1.11 12.39 14.18
CA HIS A 155 -0.98 11.40 13.11
C HIS A 155 -0.27 11.97 11.88
N GLU A 156 -0.60 13.18 11.44
CA GLU A 156 0.09 13.83 10.33
C GLU A 156 1.60 13.95 10.59
N LYS A 157 1.99 14.32 11.82
CA LYS A 157 3.41 14.41 12.20
C LYS A 157 4.11 13.05 12.19
N ALA A 158 3.46 12.01 12.72
CA ALA A 158 4.00 10.65 12.72
C ALA A 158 4.21 10.13 11.29
N ILE A 159 3.23 10.33 10.39
CA ILE A 159 3.37 9.90 8.99
C ILE A 159 4.47 10.70 8.27
N LYS A 160 4.59 11.97 8.54
CA LYS A 160 5.68 12.79 7.99
C LYS A 160 7.05 12.28 8.45
N ALA A 161 7.20 11.96 9.73
CA ALA A 161 8.43 11.37 10.26
C ALA A 161 8.77 10.02 9.60
N LEU A 162 7.77 9.14 9.41
CA LEU A 162 7.94 7.89 8.65
C LEU A 162 8.45 8.15 7.23
N GLY A 163 7.89 9.14 6.53
CA GLY A 163 8.31 9.50 5.18
C GLY A 163 9.72 10.10 5.14
N GLU A 164 10.09 10.91 6.12
CA GLU A 164 11.44 11.46 6.24
C GLU A 164 12.48 10.37 6.49
N HIS A 165 12.12 9.32 7.22
CA HIS A 165 13.01 8.22 7.57
C HIS A 165 13.07 7.14 6.47
N PHE A 166 11.92 6.61 6.02
CA PHE A 166 11.85 5.48 5.10
C PHE A 166 11.52 5.84 3.63
N GLY A 167 11.15 7.07 3.34
CA GLY A 167 10.61 7.44 2.03
C GLY A 167 11.64 7.66 0.92
N LYS A 168 12.95 7.59 1.20
CA LYS A 168 13.97 8.13 0.29
C LYS A 168 14.85 7.08 -0.42
N ASP A 169 14.96 5.88 0.10
CA ASP A 169 15.95 4.88 -0.35
C ASP A 169 15.37 3.77 -1.23
N GLY A 170 14.06 3.80 -1.47
CA GLY A 170 13.37 2.81 -2.30
C GLY A 170 13.13 1.46 -1.61
N LEU A 171 13.40 1.35 -0.31
CA LEU A 171 13.13 0.14 0.47
C LEU A 171 11.63 -0.16 0.53
N ILE A 172 10.82 0.85 0.80
CA ILE A 172 9.36 0.73 0.84
C ILE A 172 8.81 0.77 -0.58
N SER A 173 8.27 -0.34 -1.06
CA SER A 173 7.66 -0.46 -2.39
C SER A 173 6.14 -0.31 -2.37
N TYR A 174 5.52 -0.69 -1.26
CA TYR A 174 4.09 -0.54 -1.04
C TYR A 174 3.81 0.00 0.35
N ILE A 175 2.76 0.80 0.45
CA ILE A 175 2.15 1.20 1.72
C ILE A 175 0.73 0.68 1.72
N GLU A 176 0.42 -0.20 2.65
CA GLU A 176 -0.96 -0.48 3.02
C GLU A 176 -1.41 0.64 3.96
N LEU A 177 -2.34 1.47 3.49
CA LEU A 177 -2.88 2.57 4.27
C LEU A 177 -3.64 2.00 5.47
N GLY A 178 -2.91 1.84 6.56
CA GLY A 178 -3.43 1.41 7.85
C GLY A 178 -4.12 2.55 8.59
N SER A 179 -3.57 2.96 9.71
CA SER A 179 -3.98 4.08 10.55
C SER A 179 -5.33 3.93 11.27
N LEU A 180 -6.42 3.60 10.57
CA LEU A 180 -7.76 3.61 11.14
C LEU A 180 -8.36 2.21 11.32
N GLY A 181 -8.97 2.00 12.48
CA GLY A 181 -9.74 0.81 12.81
C GLY A 181 -8.90 -0.39 13.17
N HIS A 182 -9.57 -1.49 13.47
CA HIS A 182 -8.93 -2.75 13.83
C HIS A 182 -7.96 -3.17 12.73
N TRP A 183 -6.73 -3.51 13.11
CA TRP A 183 -5.60 -3.88 12.22
C TRP A 183 -5.28 -2.84 11.14
N GLY A 184 -5.79 -1.61 11.28
CA GLY A 184 -5.68 -0.60 10.22
C GLY A 184 -6.55 -0.88 8.99
N GLU A 185 -7.59 -1.69 9.11
CA GLU A 185 -8.43 -2.13 7.99
C GLU A 185 -9.68 -1.27 7.73
N TRP A 186 -9.74 -0.09 8.29
CA TRP A 186 -10.82 0.87 8.09
C TRP A 186 -12.20 0.34 8.48
N HIS A 187 -12.26 -0.44 9.54
CA HIS A 187 -13.48 -0.90 10.18
C HIS A 187 -13.27 -1.06 11.69
N VAL A 188 -14.36 -1.03 12.43
CA VAL A 188 -14.40 -1.29 13.87
C VAL A 188 -15.63 -2.11 14.21
N ASN A 189 -15.56 -2.87 15.29
CA ASN A 189 -16.74 -3.53 15.84
C ASN A 189 -17.57 -2.55 16.69
N TYR A 190 -18.37 -1.73 16.04
CA TYR A 190 -19.18 -0.72 16.70
C TYR A 190 -20.26 -1.29 17.65
N SER A 191 -20.54 -2.60 17.61
CA SER A 191 -21.44 -3.24 18.57
C SER A 191 -20.88 -3.26 20.00
N GLU A 192 -19.56 -3.03 20.13
CA GLU A 192 -18.85 -2.93 21.42
C GLU A 192 -18.76 -1.49 21.96
N GLY A 193 -19.51 -0.57 21.38
CA GLY A 193 -19.51 0.84 21.77
C GLY A 193 -18.40 1.68 21.18
N ILE A 194 -17.61 1.11 20.28
CA ILE A 194 -16.53 1.81 19.58
C ILE A 194 -17.12 2.83 18.61
N THR A 195 -16.57 4.04 18.61
CA THR A 195 -16.93 5.09 17.66
C THR A 195 -16.66 4.61 16.23
N ARG A 196 -17.64 4.79 15.34
CA ARG A 196 -17.52 4.41 13.92
C ARG A 196 -16.37 5.15 13.24
N ILE A 197 -15.81 4.51 12.22
CA ILE A 197 -14.85 5.17 11.32
C ILE A 197 -15.45 6.50 10.82
N PRO A 198 -14.68 7.59 10.84
CA PRO A 198 -15.14 8.92 10.49
C PRO A 198 -15.74 9.05 9.09
N GLU A 199 -16.50 10.11 8.86
CA GLU A 199 -16.96 10.50 7.55
C GLU A 199 -15.81 10.90 6.60
N GLU A 200 -16.08 10.93 5.31
CA GLU A 200 -15.07 11.10 4.24
C GLU A 200 -14.13 12.30 4.45
N ALA A 201 -14.67 13.44 4.85
CA ALA A 201 -13.87 14.65 5.05
C ALA A 201 -12.80 14.50 6.15
N VAL A 202 -13.09 13.71 7.19
CA VAL A 202 -12.13 13.41 8.27
C VAL A 202 -11.21 12.26 7.83
N ARG A 203 -11.73 11.21 7.21
CA ARG A 203 -10.91 10.11 6.68
C ARG A 203 -9.81 10.60 5.75
N ASN A 204 -10.12 11.57 4.89
CA ASN A 204 -9.16 12.11 3.95
C ASN A 204 -7.98 12.82 4.65
N GLN A 205 -8.16 13.34 5.87
CA GLN A 205 -7.07 13.93 6.65
C GLN A 205 -6.05 12.88 7.10
N TYR A 206 -6.44 11.62 7.24
CA TYR A 206 -5.53 10.51 7.51
C TYR A 206 -4.81 9.98 6.26
N ILE A 207 -5.39 10.18 5.08
CA ILE A 207 -4.84 9.67 3.82
C ILE A 207 -3.85 10.64 3.19
N MET A 208 -4.15 11.94 3.22
CA MET A 208 -3.32 12.96 2.57
C MET A 208 -1.87 12.98 3.04
N PRO A 209 -1.54 12.85 4.35
CA PRO A 209 -0.16 12.80 4.80
C PRO A 209 0.68 11.70 4.15
N TRP A 210 0.08 10.53 3.89
CA TRP A 210 0.76 9.42 3.22
C TRP A 210 1.13 9.74 1.77
N LEU A 211 0.26 10.48 1.07
CA LEU A 211 0.53 10.90 -0.31
C LEU A 211 1.70 11.87 -0.39
N GLU A 212 1.82 12.73 0.61
CA GLU A 212 2.87 13.75 0.70
C GLU A 212 4.20 13.16 1.19
N ALA A 213 4.15 12.29 2.19
CA ALA A 213 5.32 11.73 2.83
C ALA A 213 6.05 10.68 1.96
N PHE A 214 5.31 9.96 1.10
CA PHE A 214 5.86 8.90 0.27
C PHE A 214 5.54 9.09 -1.22
N PRO A 215 6.08 10.15 -1.86
CA PRO A 215 5.84 10.39 -3.27
C PRO A 215 6.43 9.26 -4.12
N GLY A 216 5.62 8.69 -5.02
CA GLY A 216 6.08 7.64 -5.94
C GLY A 216 6.01 6.21 -5.40
N VAL A 217 5.72 6.01 -4.12
CA VAL A 217 5.47 4.68 -3.55
C VAL A 217 4.04 4.23 -3.89
N ASN A 218 3.85 2.95 -4.20
CA ASN A 218 2.52 2.40 -4.44
C ASN A 218 1.70 2.36 -3.14
N ARG A 219 0.49 2.85 -3.19
CA ARG A 219 -0.42 2.88 -2.04
C ARG A 219 -1.58 1.93 -2.28
N LEU A 220 -1.92 1.20 -1.24
CA LEU A 220 -3.00 0.22 -1.22
C LEU A 220 -4.02 0.63 -0.15
N MET A 221 -5.28 0.66 -0.53
CA MET A 221 -6.40 1.00 0.34
C MET A 221 -7.25 -0.24 0.64
N ARG A 222 -7.72 -0.38 1.86
CA ARG A 222 -8.58 -1.51 2.25
C ARG A 222 -10.01 -1.40 1.70
N ARG A 223 -10.48 -0.18 1.45
CA ARG A 223 -11.85 0.12 1.03
C ARG A 223 -11.85 0.94 -0.26
N PRO A 224 -12.80 0.72 -1.17
CA PRO A 224 -12.90 1.49 -2.43
C PRO A 224 -13.47 2.88 -2.18
N PHE A 225 -12.76 3.71 -1.43
CA PHE A 225 -13.13 5.11 -1.19
C PHE A 225 -12.85 5.96 -2.43
N HIS A 226 -13.60 7.05 -2.62
CA HIS A 226 -13.41 7.97 -3.76
C HIS A 226 -11.97 8.48 -3.88
N ILE A 227 -11.32 8.76 -2.76
CA ILE A 227 -9.93 9.22 -2.75
C ILE A 227 -8.97 8.15 -3.27
N ALA A 228 -9.25 6.86 -3.04
CA ALA A 228 -8.43 5.77 -3.56
C ALA A 228 -8.47 5.74 -5.09
N GLU A 229 -9.65 5.89 -5.68
CA GLU A 229 -9.83 6.00 -7.13
C GLU A 229 -9.16 7.26 -7.68
N ALA A 230 -9.38 8.43 -7.05
CA ALA A 230 -8.84 9.71 -7.49
C ALA A 230 -7.30 9.73 -7.55
N TYR A 231 -6.62 9.00 -6.67
CA TYR A 231 -5.17 8.91 -6.61
C TYR A 231 -4.59 7.60 -7.16
N GLY A 232 -5.41 6.78 -7.82
CA GLY A 232 -4.97 5.55 -8.49
C GLY A 232 -4.39 4.51 -7.52
N MET A 233 -4.92 4.42 -6.30
CA MET A 233 -4.47 3.43 -5.31
C MET A 233 -4.93 2.03 -5.70
N GLY A 234 -4.09 1.03 -5.41
CA GLY A 234 -4.53 -0.36 -5.41
C GLY A 234 -5.44 -0.68 -4.21
N LEU A 235 -5.98 -1.89 -4.21
CA LEU A 235 -6.71 -2.42 -3.05
C LEU A 235 -5.92 -3.56 -2.43
N TYR A 236 -6.01 -3.68 -1.11
CA TYR A 236 -5.53 -4.86 -0.39
C TYR A 236 -6.65 -5.51 0.40
N ASN A 237 -6.50 -6.80 0.65
CA ASN A 237 -7.42 -7.59 1.47
C ASN A 237 -6.66 -8.75 2.09
N ASP A 238 -6.69 -8.86 3.40
CA ASP A 238 -6.02 -9.93 4.15
C ASP A 238 -6.83 -11.23 4.16
N MET A 239 -8.10 -11.18 3.78
CA MET A 239 -8.99 -12.32 3.71
C MET A 239 -9.24 -12.72 2.27
N THR A 240 -9.01 -13.98 1.96
CA THR A 240 -9.55 -14.59 0.74
C THR A 240 -11.03 -14.84 0.96
N GLY A 241 -11.86 -14.03 0.35
CA GLY A 241 -13.33 -14.19 0.38
C GLY A 241 -13.81 -15.22 -0.62
#